data_7944f1b94662240ea5ff8d8620af56fe
#
_entry.id   7944f1b94662240ea5ff8d8620af56fe
#
_cell.length_a   1.000
_cell.length_b   1.000
_cell.length_c   1.000
_cell.angle_alpha   90.00
_cell.angle_beta   90.00
_cell.angle_gamma   90.00
#
_symmetry.space_group_name_H-M   'P 1'
#
loop_
_entity.id
_entity.type
_entity.pdbx_description
1 polymer ?
#
loop_
_entity_poly.entity_id
_entity_poly.type
_entity_poly.pdbx_seq_one_letter_code
_entity_poly.pdbx_strand_id
1 'polypeptide(L)'
;MMPKRIIILLLGLLPVSWAQAQIDPQFSQFYAAPLMVNPGYTGSVEAHRVIFNGRIQWPNLPQAYQTMAFSYDFWRPELRSGFGIQVLTDKAGSAGLRYTTARFNYSYKVIVNGWVLSPGIYFGYSLQSFDANKLLFGDQLDFGQGNLPPSQDPNVGKLNNIQFFDTGAGLLVYNAKTWFGASVFQLNEPNVSLIDAEAKWPMRIVVHGGTRLPIYGDKYRSKMVSSLAPSFIYRYQGGVHQLDVGMQYLVAPVVVGLWYRGVPFMKSANGGNSNESLIFSMGLIFDYFEFGYSYDFTISELSARSGGAHEVSLQYEFSLVAHPRRVKRKNQVLPCPTFNKKTNFGAGIFRKN
;
A
#
# COMPACT_ATOMS: atom_id res chain seq x y z
N MET A 1 -26.24 -47.60 -19.97
CA MET A 1 -25.99 -46.59 -21.03
C MET A 1 -26.71 -45.32 -20.66
N MET A 2 -26.01 -44.36 -20.07
CA MET A 2 -26.62 -43.02 -19.80
C MET A 2 -26.75 -42.23 -21.10
N PRO A 3 -27.87 -41.59 -21.37
CA PRO A 3 -28.09 -40.88 -22.60
C PRO A 3 -27.17 -39.65 -22.68
N LYS A 4 -26.45 -39.51 -23.78
CA LYS A 4 -25.50 -38.42 -24.10
C LYS A 4 -26.06 -37.01 -23.87
N ARG A 5 -27.39 -36.84 -23.83
CA ARG A 5 -28.07 -35.56 -23.57
C ARG A 5 -27.98 -35.07 -22.12
N ILE A 6 -27.77 -35.94 -21.15
CA ILE A 6 -27.62 -35.55 -19.72
C ILE A 6 -26.22 -35.01 -19.46
N ILE A 7 -25.22 -35.51 -20.20
CA ILE A 7 -23.82 -35.03 -20.06
C ILE A 7 -23.69 -33.60 -20.58
N ILE A 8 -24.42 -33.22 -21.64
CA ILE A 8 -24.40 -31.87 -22.20
C ILE A 8 -25.08 -30.86 -21.25
N LEU A 9 -26.10 -31.29 -20.50
CA LEU A 9 -26.79 -30.41 -19.53
C LEU A 9 -25.96 -30.20 -18.25
N LEU A 10 -25.10 -31.13 -17.87
CA LEU A 10 -24.20 -31.02 -16.73
C LEU A 10 -22.95 -30.16 -17.04
N LEU A 11 -22.53 -30.07 -18.31
CA LEU A 11 -21.44 -29.16 -18.71
C LEU A 11 -21.87 -27.69 -18.77
N GLY A 12 -23.14 -27.39 -18.88
CA GLY A 12 -23.68 -26.04 -18.93
C GLY A 12 -23.86 -25.36 -17.57
N LEU A 13 -23.61 -26.10 -16.47
CA LEU A 13 -23.72 -25.61 -15.07
C LEU A 13 -22.39 -25.37 -14.40
N LEU A 14 -21.27 -25.32 -15.14
CA LEU A 14 -20.02 -24.84 -14.57
C LEU A 14 -20.22 -23.35 -14.26
N PRO A 15 -20.09 -22.94 -12.97
CA PRO A 15 -20.13 -21.53 -12.65
C PRO A 15 -18.97 -20.88 -13.41
N VAL A 16 -19.28 -19.94 -14.29
CA VAL A 16 -18.30 -19.02 -14.85
C VAL A 16 -17.80 -18.20 -13.67
N SER A 17 -16.76 -18.68 -13.02
CA SER A 17 -16.05 -17.92 -12.02
C SER A 17 -15.41 -16.75 -12.75
N TRP A 18 -15.93 -15.56 -12.51
CA TRP A 18 -15.33 -14.31 -12.95
C TRP A 18 -13.99 -14.22 -12.26
N ALA A 19 -12.92 -14.55 -12.96
CA ALA A 19 -11.56 -14.40 -12.46
C ALA A 19 -11.25 -12.91 -12.35
N GLN A 20 -11.55 -12.30 -11.21
CA GLN A 20 -11.10 -10.96 -10.86
C GLN A 20 -9.73 -11.10 -10.24
N ALA A 21 -8.68 -10.89 -11.02
CA ALA A 21 -7.31 -11.20 -10.62
C ALA A 21 -6.40 -9.98 -10.47
N GLN A 22 -6.91 -8.74 -10.53
CA GLN A 22 -6.07 -7.56 -10.39
C GLN A 22 -6.26 -6.90 -9.02
N ILE A 23 -5.27 -7.10 -8.16
CA ILE A 23 -5.14 -6.39 -6.89
C ILE A 23 -4.07 -5.32 -7.07
N ASP A 24 -4.32 -4.12 -6.56
CA ASP A 24 -3.34 -3.03 -6.55
C ASP A 24 -2.04 -3.46 -5.86
N PRO A 25 -0.88 -3.00 -6.37
CA PRO A 25 0.39 -3.21 -5.68
C PRO A 25 0.35 -2.63 -4.26
N GLN A 26 0.95 -3.35 -3.33
CA GLN A 26 0.92 -2.99 -1.92
C GLN A 26 2.28 -3.23 -1.24
N PHE A 27 2.54 -2.44 -0.20
CA PHE A 27 3.69 -2.60 0.65
C PHE A 27 3.30 -3.22 1.99
N SER A 28 4.16 -4.10 2.50
CA SER A 28 4.04 -4.68 3.84
C SER A 28 4.39 -3.65 4.90
N GLN A 29 5.36 -2.77 4.61
CA GLN A 29 5.67 -1.59 5.42
C GLN A 29 4.67 -0.46 5.12
N PHE A 30 3.37 -0.70 5.33
CA PHE A 30 2.32 0.29 5.05
C PHE A 30 2.51 1.61 5.82
N TYR A 31 3.15 1.55 6.98
CA TYR A 31 3.54 2.72 7.77
C TYR A 31 4.64 3.57 7.09
N ALA A 32 5.45 2.97 6.22
CA ALA A 32 6.46 3.65 5.41
C ALA A 32 5.97 4.04 4.00
N ALA A 33 4.70 3.77 3.66
CA ALA A 33 4.07 4.15 2.40
C ALA A 33 2.70 4.83 2.62
N PRO A 34 2.62 5.89 3.44
CA PRO A 34 1.37 6.44 3.96
C PRO A 34 0.39 6.93 2.88
N LEU A 35 0.89 7.55 1.80
CA LEU A 35 0.03 8.06 0.73
C LEU A 35 -0.63 6.94 -0.10
N MET A 36 -0.09 5.72 -0.04
CA MET A 36 -0.70 4.54 -0.65
C MET A 36 -1.81 3.93 0.22
N VAL A 37 -1.81 4.29 1.50
CA VAL A 37 -2.80 3.80 2.47
C VAL A 37 -3.99 4.74 2.56
N ASN A 38 -3.74 6.06 2.64
CA ASN A 38 -4.80 7.03 2.81
C ASN A 38 -4.29 8.44 2.43
N PRO A 39 -4.95 9.15 1.50
CA PRO A 39 -4.58 10.53 1.15
C PRO A 39 -4.67 11.50 2.33
N GLY A 40 -5.42 11.18 3.38
CA GLY A 40 -5.46 11.94 4.62
C GLY A 40 -4.11 12.05 5.36
N TYR A 41 -3.14 11.18 5.05
CA TYR A 41 -1.78 11.28 5.59
C TYR A 41 -0.93 12.40 4.96
N THR A 42 -1.38 13.02 3.87
CA THR A 42 -0.62 14.08 3.20
C THR A 42 -0.31 15.22 4.17
N GLY A 43 0.98 15.59 4.29
CA GLY A 43 1.43 16.59 5.26
C GLY A 43 1.18 16.20 6.73
N SER A 44 1.21 14.92 7.07
CA SER A 44 1.01 14.45 8.46
C SER A 44 2.24 14.68 9.35
N VAL A 45 3.34 15.15 8.81
CA VAL A 45 4.54 15.60 9.51
C VAL A 45 4.74 17.11 9.31
N GLU A 46 5.38 17.79 10.28
CA GLU A 46 5.66 19.24 10.21
C GLU A 46 6.90 19.58 9.34
N ALA A 47 7.35 18.63 8.52
CA ALA A 47 8.53 18.76 7.68
C ALA A 47 8.16 18.45 6.22
N HIS A 48 9.08 18.71 5.32
CA HIS A 48 9.07 18.13 3.99
C HIS A 48 9.53 16.68 4.13
N ARG A 49 8.77 15.75 3.57
CA ARG A 49 9.06 14.32 3.67
C ARG A 49 9.16 13.73 2.27
N VAL A 50 10.26 13.03 2.03
CA VAL A 50 10.50 12.22 0.84
C VAL A 50 10.56 10.76 1.28
N ILE A 51 9.87 9.89 0.57
CA ILE A 51 9.91 8.45 0.81
C ILE A 51 10.15 7.71 -0.49
N PHE A 52 11.03 6.72 -0.42
CA PHE A 52 11.24 5.72 -1.46
C PHE A 52 10.92 4.34 -0.89
N ASN A 53 10.15 3.54 -1.62
CA ASN A 53 9.83 2.16 -1.30
C ASN A 53 10.15 1.27 -2.50
N GLY A 54 10.77 0.13 -2.23
CA GLY A 54 11.04 -0.92 -3.21
C GLY A 54 10.61 -2.28 -2.67
N ARG A 55 9.90 -3.07 -3.47
CA ARG A 55 9.45 -4.42 -3.13
C ARG A 55 9.74 -5.39 -4.27
N ILE A 56 10.30 -6.54 -3.93
CA ILE A 56 10.46 -7.68 -4.83
C ILE A 56 9.71 -8.85 -4.21
N GLN A 57 8.70 -9.35 -4.92
CA GLN A 57 7.89 -10.46 -4.44
C GLN A 57 8.14 -11.70 -5.31
N TRP A 58 8.32 -12.84 -4.64
CA TRP A 58 8.60 -14.15 -5.23
C TRP A 58 9.85 -14.20 -6.12
N PRO A 59 11.02 -13.78 -5.58
CA PRO A 59 12.24 -13.66 -6.37
C PRO A 59 12.72 -14.99 -6.98
N ASN A 60 12.31 -16.13 -6.43
CA ASN A 60 12.67 -17.47 -6.93
C ASN A 60 11.78 -17.94 -8.09
N LEU A 61 10.70 -17.21 -8.40
CA LEU A 61 9.87 -17.51 -9.56
C LEU A 61 10.43 -16.78 -10.79
N PRO A 62 10.33 -17.40 -11.97
CA PRO A 62 10.62 -16.66 -13.20
C PRO A 62 9.78 -15.38 -13.25
N GLN A 63 10.44 -14.22 -13.33
CA GLN A 63 9.80 -12.91 -13.47
C GLN A 63 9.04 -12.45 -12.21
N ALA A 64 9.80 -12.33 -11.12
CA ALA A 64 9.37 -11.74 -9.86
C ALA A 64 8.60 -10.42 -10.05
N TYR A 65 7.60 -10.20 -9.20
CA TYR A 65 6.92 -8.91 -9.15
C TYR A 65 7.83 -7.86 -8.54
N GLN A 66 7.91 -6.69 -9.18
CA GLN A 66 8.76 -5.59 -8.76
C GLN A 66 7.94 -4.32 -8.65
N THR A 67 7.80 -3.80 -7.43
CA THR A 67 7.09 -2.56 -7.15
C THR A 67 8.07 -1.53 -6.64
N MET A 68 8.04 -0.33 -7.20
CA MET A 68 8.78 0.83 -6.71
C MET A 68 7.83 2.00 -6.53
N ALA A 69 7.98 2.74 -5.44
CA ALA A 69 7.22 3.95 -5.21
C ALA A 69 8.11 5.06 -4.69
N PHE A 70 7.80 6.26 -5.12
CA PHE A 70 8.36 7.51 -4.64
C PHE A 70 7.24 8.41 -4.19
N SER A 71 7.38 9.06 -3.04
CA SER A 71 6.44 10.07 -2.60
C SER A 71 7.15 11.26 -1.97
N TYR A 72 6.56 12.42 -2.16
CA TYR A 72 6.97 13.66 -1.52
C TYR A 72 5.72 14.37 -1.00
N ASP A 73 5.75 14.77 0.27
CA ASP A 73 4.66 15.53 0.86
C ASP A 73 5.16 16.55 1.88
N PHE A 74 4.36 17.59 2.09
CA PHE A 74 4.66 18.65 3.04
C PHE A 74 3.40 19.28 3.60
N TRP A 75 3.55 19.92 4.74
CA TRP A 75 2.50 20.64 5.46
C TRP A 75 2.62 22.17 5.29
N ARG A 76 1.51 22.84 5.04
CA ARG A 76 1.40 24.30 5.02
C ARG A 76 0.49 24.78 6.16
N PRO A 77 1.04 25.20 7.30
CA PRO A 77 0.26 25.63 8.47
C PRO A 77 -0.71 26.78 8.21
N GLU A 78 -0.33 27.72 7.34
CA GLU A 78 -1.14 28.89 7.00
C GLU A 78 -2.46 28.50 6.35
N LEU A 79 -2.42 27.49 5.50
CA LEU A 79 -3.56 26.94 4.76
C LEU A 79 -4.26 25.78 5.47
N ARG A 80 -3.68 25.28 6.56
CA ARG A 80 -4.09 24.01 7.21
C ARG A 80 -4.17 22.84 6.23
N SER A 81 -3.29 22.84 5.26
CA SER A 81 -3.35 21.92 4.13
C SER A 81 -2.03 21.19 3.94
N GLY A 82 -2.15 19.90 3.62
CA GLY A 82 -1.06 19.07 3.15
C GLY A 82 -1.12 18.92 1.64
N PHE A 83 0.03 18.94 1.00
CA PHE A 83 0.21 18.72 -0.43
C PHE A 83 1.22 17.61 -0.64
N GLY A 84 1.00 16.75 -1.61
CA GLY A 84 1.91 15.66 -1.92
C GLY A 84 1.80 15.17 -3.34
N ILE A 85 2.88 14.59 -3.80
CA ILE A 85 2.96 13.84 -5.06
C ILE A 85 3.44 12.44 -4.78
N GLN A 86 2.97 11.49 -5.58
CA GLN A 86 3.36 10.10 -5.50
C GLN A 86 3.50 9.54 -6.90
N VAL A 87 4.55 8.78 -7.13
CA VAL A 87 4.75 7.99 -8.35
C VAL A 87 4.97 6.56 -7.95
N LEU A 88 4.30 5.65 -8.61
CA LEU A 88 4.47 4.22 -8.41
C LEU A 88 4.64 3.54 -9.76
N THR A 89 5.53 2.59 -9.83
CA THR A 89 5.65 1.65 -10.95
C THR A 89 5.63 0.22 -10.41
N ASP A 90 4.85 -0.61 -11.06
CA ASP A 90 4.74 -2.04 -10.76
C ASP A 90 4.95 -2.82 -12.04
N LYS A 91 5.76 -3.87 -11.95
CA LYS A 91 6.04 -4.78 -13.06
C LYS A 91 5.71 -6.20 -12.63
N ALA A 92 4.85 -6.84 -13.41
CA ALA A 92 4.32 -8.15 -13.11
C ALA A 92 4.41 -9.11 -14.30
N GLY A 93 4.73 -10.35 -14.02
CA GLY A 93 4.58 -11.47 -14.95
C GLY A 93 5.50 -11.48 -16.18
N SER A 94 5.31 -12.52 -17.00
CA SER A 94 6.16 -12.86 -18.16
C SER A 94 6.05 -11.88 -19.32
N ALA A 95 4.87 -11.36 -19.55
CA ALA A 95 4.62 -10.34 -20.56
C ALA A 95 5.18 -8.96 -20.19
N GLY A 96 5.80 -8.83 -18.98
CA GLY A 96 6.33 -7.56 -18.50
C GLY A 96 5.24 -6.50 -18.37
N LEU A 97 4.04 -6.91 -17.96
CA LEU A 97 2.95 -5.98 -17.66
C LEU A 97 3.46 -4.93 -16.68
N ARG A 98 3.40 -3.68 -17.09
CA ARG A 98 3.85 -2.54 -16.28
C ARG A 98 2.69 -1.60 -16.04
N TYR A 99 2.44 -1.33 -14.77
CA TYR A 99 1.54 -0.29 -14.31
C TYR A 99 2.36 0.85 -13.73
N THR A 100 2.15 2.07 -14.21
CA THR A 100 2.79 3.27 -13.69
C THR A 100 1.72 4.31 -13.41
N THR A 101 1.72 4.87 -12.22
CA THR A 101 0.76 5.91 -11.81
C THR A 101 1.49 7.08 -11.17
N ALA A 102 1.04 8.29 -11.50
CA ALA A 102 1.42 9.52 -10.81
C ALA A 102 0.18 10.12 -10.15
N ARG A 103 0.26 10.43 -8.86
CA ARG A 103 -0.86 10.95 -8.06
C ARG A 103 -0.48 12.26 -7.40
N PHE A 104 -1.39 13.22 -7.47
CA PHE A 104 -1.39 14.43 -6.65
C PHE A 104 -2.32 14.21 -5.47
N ASN A 105 -1.83 14.46 -4.26
CA ASN A 105 -2.55 14.26 -3.01
C ASN A 105 -2.74 15.61 -2.31
N TYR A 106 -3.93 15.81 -1.77
CA TYR A 106 -4.29 16.97 -0.98
C TYR A 106 -5.00 16.54 0.29
N SER A 107 -4.70 17.18 1.42
CA SER A 107 -5.45 17.02 2.66
C SER A 107 -5.69 18.35 3.35
N TYR A 108 -6.82 18.45 4.06
CA TYR A 108 -7.14 19.59 4.91
C TYR A 108 -7.25 19.14 6.37
N LYS A 109 -6.68 19.88 7.32
CA LYS A 109 -6.66 19.46 8.73
C LYS A 109 -7.50 20.36 9.61
N VAL A 110 -8.39 19.73 10.37
CA VAL A 110 -9.25 20.38 11.37
C VAL A 110 -8.91 19.81 12.75
N ILE A 111 -8.74 20.68 13.73
CA ILE A 111 -8.45 20.30 15.10
C ILE A 111 -9.72 20.46 15.93
N VAL A 112 -10.20 19.37 16.53
CA VAL A 112 -11.39 19.35 17.38
C VAL A 112 -11.06 18.59 18.67
N ASN A 113 -11.14 19.25 19.80
CA ASN A 113 -10.94 18.64 21.14
C ASN A 113 -9.68 17.78 21.27
N GLY A 114 -8.56 18.23 20.69
CA GLY A 114 -7.28 17.50 20.74
C GLY A 114 -7.14 16.36 19.72
N TRP A 115 -8.14 16.15 18.89
CA TRP A 115 -8.09 15.28 17.72
C TRP A 115 -7.88 16.09 16.45
N VAL A 116 -7.15 15.51 15.52
CA VAL A 116 -6.97 16.05 14.17
C VAL A 116 -7.80 15.21 13.23
N LEU A 117 -8.73 15.85 12.53
CA LEU A 117 -9.46 15.28 11.40
C LEU A 117 -8.77 15.73 10.11
N SER A 118 -8.38 14.80 9.28
CA SER A 118 -7.65 15.05 8.03
C SER A 118 -8.35 14.36 6.86
N PRO A 119 -9.44 14.94 6.32
CA PRO A 119 -9.93 14.50 5.01
C PRO A 119 -8.87 14.74 3.95
N GLY A 120 -8.75 13.80 3.01
CA GLY A 120 -7.82 13.88 1.90
C GLY A 120 -8.44 13.36 0.62
N ILE A 121 -7.94 13.85 -0.50
CA ILE A 121 -8.30 13.41 -1.84
C ILE A 121 -7.04 13.23 -2.68
N TYR A 122 -7.11 12.39 -3.70
CA TYR A 122 -6.08 12.35 -4.72
C TYR A 122 -6.69 12.32 -6.12
N PHE A 123 -5.87 12.79 -7.07
CA PHE A 123 -6.09 12.68 -8.50
C PHE A 123 -4.89 12.00 -9.11
N GLY A 124 -5.11 10.93 -9.85
CA GLY A 124 -4.09 10.09 -10.46
C GLY A 124 -4.21 10.02 -11.96
N TYR A 125 -3.07 9.90 -12.62
CA TYR A 125 -2.95 9.55 -14.02
C TYR A 125 -2.10 8.29 -14.13
N SER A 126 -2.63 7.28 -14.81
CA SER A 126 -2.10 5.94 -14.83
C SER A 126 -1.89 5.46 -16.25
N LEU A 127 -0.78 4.74 -16.44
CA LEU A 127 -0.35 4.10 -17.68
C LEU A 127 -0.23 2.60 -17.40
N GLN A 128 -0.86 1.79 -18.23
CA GLN A 128 -0.66 0.35 -18.23
C GLN A 128 -0.13 -0.08 -19.59
N SER A 129 1.01 -0.74 -19.59
CA SER A 129 1.71 -1.18 -20.79
C SER A 129 2.22 -2.60 -20.62
N PHE A 130 2.47 -3.27 -21.73
CA PHE A 130 3.05 -4.61 -21.79
C PHE A 130 4.00 -4.71 -22.99
N ASP A 131 4.85 -5.73 -22.96
CA ASP A 131 5.76 -6.01 -24.07
C ASP A 131 5.17 -7.11 -24.96
N ALA A 132 4.59 -6.72 -26.09
CA ALA A 132 3.94 -7.65 -27.03
C ALA A 132 4.90 -8.73 -27.55
N ASN A 133 6.21 -8.45 -27.62
CA ASN A 133 7.22 -9.43 -28.08
C ASN A 133 7.48 -10.56 -27.08
N LYS A 134 7.00 -10.41 -25.85
CA LYS A 134 7.10 -11.43 -24.78
C LYS A 134 5.83 -12.26 -24.61
N LEU A 135 4.77 -11.91 -25.34
CA LEU A 135 3.54 -12.68 -25.33
C LEU A 135 3.71 -13.92 -26.22
N LEU A 136 3.36 -15.06 -25.67
CA LEU A 136 3.24 -16.33 -26.40
C LEU A 136 1.75 -16.64 -26.54
N PHE A 137 1.28 -16.74 -27.75
CA PHE A 137 -0.08 -17.09 -28.07
C PHE A 137 -0.22 -18.61 -28.23
N GLY A 138 -1.43 -19.13 -28.07
CA GLY A 138 -1.69 -20.57 -28.13
C GLY A 138 -1.31 -21.23 -29.45
N ASP A 139 -1.41 -20.51 -30.58
CA ASP A 139 -1.02 -20.95 -31.91
C ASP A 139 0.50 -21.04 -32.13
N GLN A 140 1.28 -20.43 -31.23
CA GLN A 140 2.74 -20.49 -31.25
C GLN A 140 3.30 -21.64 -30.37
N LEU A 141 2.47 -22.31 -29.58
CA LEU A 141 2.88 -23.41 -28.71
C LEU A 141 2.94 -24.73 -29.51
N ASP A 142 3.84 -24.80 -30.49
CA ASP A 142 4.14 -26.07 -31.18
C ASP A 142 5.36 -26.72 -30.52
N PHE A 143 5.12 -27.88 -29.87
CA PHE A 143 6.10 -28.61 -29.07
C PHE A 143 7.23 -29.27 -29.88
N GLY A 144 7.38 -28.98 -31.17
CA GLY A 144 8.34 -29.65 -32.03
C GLY A 144 9.31 -28.74 -32.81
N GLN A 145 9.12 -27.45 -32.89
CA GLN A 145 9.94 -26.57 -33.72
C GLN A 145 10.63 -25.47 -32.89
N GLY A 146 11.94 -25.37 -33.01
CA GLY A 146 12.77 -24.41 -32.26
C GLY A 146 12.57 -22.93 -32.65
N ASN A 147 11.84 -22.61 -33.71
CA ASN A 147 11.48 -21.25 -34.13
C ASN A 147 9.99 -21.04 -34.00
N LEU A 148 9.59 -20.10 -33.14
CA LEU A 148 8.19 -19.72 -32.97
C LEU A 148 7.76 -18.87 -34.20
N PRO A 149 6.74 -19.31 -34.95
CA PRO A 149 6.22 -18.50 -36.06
C PRO A 149 5.47 -17.27 -35.48
N PRO A 150 5.31 -16.20 -36.30
CA PRO A 150 4.43 -15.10 -35.92
C PRO A 150 3.01 -15.61 -35.63
N SER A 151 2.43 -15.13 -34.52
CA SER A 151 1.06 -15.53 -34.16
C SER A 151 0.03 -15.02 -35.18
N GLN A 152 -0.95 -15.86 -35.49
CA GLN A 152 -2.09 -15.54 -36.33
C GLN A 152 -3.37 -15.27 -35.48
N ASP A 153 -3.23 -15.20 -34.16
CA ASP A 153 -4.35 -14.88 -33.25
C ASP A 153 -4.92 -13.50 -33.60
N PRO A 154 -6.24 -13.36 -33.86
CA PRO A 154 -6.87 -12.10 -34.21
C PRO A 154 -6.80 -11.03 -33.11
N ASN A 155 -6.41 -11.38 -31.91
CA ASN A 155 -6.23 -10.44 -30.80
C ASN A 155 -4.84 -9.80 -30.75
N VAL A 156 -3.85 -10.32 -31.46
CA VAL A 156 -2.49 -9.77 -31.49
C VAL A 156 -2.48 -8.28 -31.89
N GLY A 157 -3.29 -7.90 -32.89
CA GLY A 157 -3.41 -6.52 -33.35
C GLY A 157 -4.31 -5.61 -32.50
N LYS A 158 -5.02 -6.16 -31.51
CA LYS A 158 -5.96 -5.40 -30.66
C LYS A 158 -5.36 -5.00 -29.32
N LEU A 159 -4.20 -5.52 -28.99
CA LEU A 159 -3.53 -5.24 -27.73
C LEU A 159 -2.94 -3.83 -27.74
N ASN A 160 -3.41 -2.97 -26.85
CA ASN A 160 -2.97 -1.57 -26.75
C ASN A 160 -2.53 -1.21 -25.32
N ASN A 161 -1.55 -0.32 -25.23
CA ASN A 161 -1.27 0.35 -23.98
C ASN A 161 -2.43 1.29 -23.62
N ILE A 162 -2.81 1.32 -22.36
CA ILE A 162 -3.93 2.13 -21.91
C ILE A 162 -3.51 3.22 -20.95
N GLN A 163 -4.27 4.28 -20.94
CA GLN A 163 -4.10 5.44 -20.08
C GLN A 163 -5.45 5.78 -19.46
N PHE A 164 -5.46 6.08 -18.18
CA PHE A 164 -6.70 6.42 -17.49
C PHE A 164 -6.44 7.33 -16.29
N PHE A 165 -7.47 8.08 -15.92
CA PHE A 165 -7.50 8.82 -14.68
C PHE A 165 -8.12 7.97 -13.58
N ASP A 166 -7.54 8.08 -12.37
CA ASP A 166 -8.13 7.54 -11.16
C ASP A 166 -8.19 8.60 -10.06
N THR A 167 -9.16 8.47 -9.19
CA THR A 167 -9.36 9.38 -8.08
C THR A 167 -9.78 8.62 -6.85
N GLY A 168 -9.54 9.20 -5.69
CA GLY A 168 -9.98 8.63 -4.43
C GLY A 168 -10.00 9.63 -3.32
N ALA A 169 -10.55 9.20 -2.21
CA ALA A 169 -10.72 10.00 -1.01
C ALA A 169 -10.40 9.20 0.24
N GLY A 170 -10.10 9.89 1.32
CA GLY A 170 -9.89 9.27 2.61
C GLY A 170 -10.10 10.23 3.75
N LEU A 171 -10.32 9.67 4.91
CA LEU A 171 -10.39 10.38 6.17
C LEU A 171 -9.40 9.74 7.14
N LEU A 172 -8.56 10.56 7.74
CA LEU A 172 -7.68 10.17 8.83
C LEU A 172 -8.05 10.98 10.07
N VAL A 173 -8.23 10.29 11.18
CA VAL A 173 -8.52 10.88 12.49
C VAL A 173 -7.44 10.43 13.45
N TYR A 174 -6.78 11.36 14.14
CA TYR A 174 -5.70 10.99 15.04
C TYR A 174 -5.50 11.99 16.18
N ASN A 175 -4.88 11.51 17.24
CA ASN A 175 -4.36 12.33 18.33
C ASN A 175 -2.88 12.02 18.59
N ALA A 176 -2.33 12.40 19.72
CA ALA A 176 -0.93 12.16 20.07
C ALA A 176 -0.55 10.67 20.19
N LYS A 177 -1.49 9.76 20.35
CA LYS A 177 -1.23 8.34 20.64
C LYS A 177 -1.92 7.39 19.68
N THR A 178 -3.11 7.75 19.18
CA THR A 178 -3.99 6.84 18.45
C THR A 178 -4.36 7.45 17.10
N TRP A 179 -4.48 6.61 16.11
CA TRP A 179 -4.94 6.98 14.77
C TRP A 179 -5.93 5.95 14.24
N PHE A 180 -6.85 6.41 13.43
CA PHE A 180 -7.79 5.60 12.69
C PHE A 180 -8.08 6.27 11.35
N GLY A 181 -8.20 5.49 10.26
CA GLY A 181 -8.50 6.03 8.96
C GLY A 181 -9.23 5.06 8.06
N ALA A 182 -9.96 5.64 7.13
CA ALA A 182 -10.58 4.92 6.03
C ALA A 182 -10.34 5.66 4.72
N SER A 183 -10.17 4.93 3.64
CA SER A 183 -9.95 5.50 2.31
C SER A 183 -10.53 4.60 1.22
N VAL A 184 -10.87 5.22 0.11
CA VAL A 184 -11.34 4.54 -1.11
C VAL A 184 -10.49 5.05 -2.26
N PHE A 185 -9.93 4.12 -3.02
CA PHE A 185 -9.15 4.35 -4.23
C PHE A 185 -9.96 3.88 -5.43
N GLN A 186 -9.62 4.39 -6.61
CA GLN A 186 -10.30 4.09 -7.89
C GLN A 186 -11.82 4.32 -7.81
N LEU A 187 -12.26 5.44 -7.24
CA LEU A 187 -13.69 5.79 -7.09
C LEU A 187 -14.45 5.81 -8.42
N ASN A 188 -13.77 6.09 -9.50
CA ASN A 188 -14.33 6.16 -10.85
C ASN A 188 -14.29 4.83 -11.62
N GLU A 189 -13.76 3.76 -11.02
CA GLU A 189 -13.64 2.42 -11.60
C GLU A 189 -13.24 2.45 -13.09
N PRO A 190 -12.03 2.96 -13.42
CA PRO A 190 -11.62 3.18 -14.79
C PRO A 190 -11.60 1.87 -15.59
N ASN A 191 -11.87 1.94 -16.90
CA ASN A 191 -11.70 0.80 -17.79
C ASN A 191 -10.21 0.54 -18.03
N VAL A 192 -9.76 -0.69 -17.76
CA VAL A 192 -8.36 -1.12 -17.84
C VAL A 192 -8.16 -2.29 -18.80
N SER A 193 -9.08 -2.45 -19.75
CA SER A 193 -8.98 -3.47 -20.77
C SER A 193 -7.84 -3.15 -21.74
N LEU A 194 -6.95 -4.10 -21.95
CA LEU A 194 -5.88 -4.04 -22.95
C LEU A 194 -6.38 -4.41 -24.37
N ILE A 195 -7.61 -4.87 -24.47
CA ILE A 195 -8.33 -5.18 -25.72
C ILE A 195 -9.60 -4.35 -25.75
N ASP A 196 -10.26 -4.21 -26.90
CA ASP A 196 -11.51 -3.48 -27.04
C ASP A 196 -12.69 -4.19 -26.34
N ALA A 197 -12.60 -4.29 -25.01
CA ALA A 197 -13.58 -4.87 -24.12
C ALA A 197 -13.80 -3.96 -22.90
N GLU A 198 -14.79 -4.24 -22.08
CA GLU A 198 -15.01 -3.56 -20.82
C GLU A 198 -14.40 -4.37 -19.67
N ALA A 199 -13.40 -3.82 -18.99
CA ALA A 199 -12.79 -4.39 -17.79
C ALA A 199 -12.57 -3.28 -16.76
N LYS A 200 -13.50 -3.12 -15.84
CA LYS A 200 -13.42 -2.09 -14.79
C LYS A 200 -12.41 -2.48 -13.72
N TRP A 201 -11.58 -1.52 -13.33
CA TRP A 201 -10.73 -1.65 -12.15
C TRP A 201 -11.58 -1.43 -10.91
N PRO A 202 -11.77 -2.45 -10.05
CA PRO A 202 -12.69 -2.32 -8.92
C PRO A 202 -12.14 -1.36 -7.86
N MET A 203 -13.03 -0.64 -7.19
CA MET A 203 -12.69 0.21 -6.05
C MET A 203 -11.94 -0.58 -4.98
N ARG A 204 -10.89 0.02 -4.44
CA ARG A 204 -10.17 -0.49 -3.29
C ARG A 204 -10.55 0.30 -2.03
N ILE A 205 -11.07 -0.40 -1.05
CA ILE A 205 -11.40 0.15 0.27
C ILE A 205 -10.30 -0.25 1.25
N VAL A 206 -9.81 0.73 2.01
CA VAL A 206 -8.78 0.53 3.04
C VAL A 206 -9.29 1.08 4.36
N VAL A 207 -9.21 0.28 5.43
CA VAL A 207 -9.47 0.70 6.81
C VAL A 207 -8.25 0.36 7.63
N HIS A 208 -7.74 1.32 8.39
CA HIS A 208 -6.53 1.13 9.16
C HIS A 208 -6.57 1.87 10.48
N GLY A 209 -5.79 1.41 11.45
CA GLY A 209 -5.70 2.08 12.74
C GLY A 209 -4.64 1.46 13.63
N GLY A 210 -4.37 2.17 14.71
CA GLY A 210 -3.42 1.71 15.71
C GLY A 210 -3.28 2.69 16.87
N THR A 211 -2.49 2.28 17.83
CA THR A 211 -2.17 3.12 18.97
C THR A 211 -0.71 2.95 19.36
N ARG A 212 -0.10 3.99 19.88
CA ARG A 212 1.27 3.98 20.39
C ARG A 212 1.24 4.04 21.91
N LEU A 213 1.69 2.96 22.53
CA LEU A 213 1.77 2.78 23.96
C LEU A 213 3.19 3.09 24.44
N PRO A 214 3.44 4.23 25.10
CA PRO A 214 4.78 4.57 25.60
C PRO A 214 5.14 3.69 26.80
N ILE A 215 6.40 3.26 26.86
CA ILE A 215 7.00 2.54 27.98
C ILE A 215 8.03 3.47 28.59
N TYR A 216 7.86 3.77 29.89
CA TYR A 216 8.72 4.67 30.63
C TYR A 216 9.75 3.89 31.44
N GLY A 217 11.03 4.25 31.32
CA GLY A 217 12.11 3.57 32.04
C GLY A 217 12.29 4.03 33.48
N ASP A 218 11.83 5.25 33.82
CA ASP A 218 11.90 5.82 35.15
C ASP A 218 10.63 6.62 35.45
N LYS A 219 9.91 6.21 36.48
CA LYS A 219 8.68 6.88 36.91
C LYS A 219 8.92 8.32 37.35
N TYR A 220 10.10 8.63 37.89
CA TYR A 220 10.45 9.96 38.42
C TYR A 220 10.91 10.93 37.31
N ARG A 221 11.52 10.43 36.25
CA ARG A 221 12.03 11.28 35.15
C ARG A 221 11.08 11.40 33.96
N SER A 222 9.98 10.67 33.93
CA SER A 222 9.01 10.64 32.83
C SER A 222 9.63 10.52 31.44
N LYS A 223 10.84 9.91 31.37
CA LYS A 223 11.57 9.73 30.12
C LYS A 223 11.05 8.47 29.42
N MET A 224 10.46 8.64 28.25
CA MET A 224 10.07 7.53 27.40
C MET A 224 11.32 6.83 26.87
N VAL A 225 11.46 5.55 27.16
CA VAL A 225 12.60 4.72 26.71
C VAL A 225 12.23 3.96 25.45
N SER A 226 10.99 3.47 25.38
CA SER A 226 10.49 2.68 24.25
C SER A 226 8.99 2.86 24.06
N SER A 227 8.46 2.34 22.98
CA SER A 227 7.03 2.29 22.76
C SER A 227 6.62 1.04 21.98
N LEU A 228 5.44 0.54 22.27
CA LEU A 228 4.77 -0.52 21.51
C LEU A 228 3.66 0.09 20.67
N ALA A 229 3.57 -0.28 19.39
CA ALA A 229 2.58 0.25 18.46
C ALA A 229 1.79 -0.88 17.79
N PRO A 230 0.79 -1.46 18.48
CA PRO A 230 -0.14 -2.37 17.82
C PRO A 230 -0.95 -1.61 16.79
N SER A 231 -1.13 -2.23 15.62
CA SER A 231 -1.90 -1.64 14.52
C SER A 231 -2.40 -2.70 13.54
N PHE A 232 -3.36 -2.29 12.73
CA PHE A 232 -3.96 -3.14 11.70
C PHE A 232 -4.21 -2.34 10.43
N ILE A 233 -4.31 -3.05 9.33
CA ILE A 233 -4.82 -2.53 8.06
C ILE A 233 -5.65 -3.63 7.38
N TYR A 234 -6.86 -3.27 7.00
CA TYR A 234 -7.78 -4.10 6.23
C TYR A 234 -7.95 -3.51 4.85
N ARG A 235 -7.90 -4.35 3.82
CA ARG A 235 -8.07 -3.98 2.42
C ARG A 235 -9.12 -4.87 1.79
N TYR A 236 -9.97 -4.25 0.97
CA TYR A 236 -10.95 -4.94 0.15
C TYR A 236 -10.87 -4.41 -1.28
N GLN A 237 -10.76 -5.30 -2.26
CA GLN A 237 -10.78 -4.95 -3.68
C GLN A 237 -11.24 -6.15 -4.51
N GLY A 238 -12.24 -5.95 -5.38
CA GLY A 238 -12.67 -6.97 -6.34
C GLY A 238 -13.04 -8.32 -5.73
N GLY A 239 -13.68 -8.34 -4.55
CA GLY A 239 -14.02 -9.59 -3.86
C GLY A 239 -12.89 -10.19 -3.00
N VAL A 240 -11.67 -9.62 -3.06
CA VAL A 240 -10.55 -10.08 -2.25
C VAL A 240 -10.46 -9.29 -0.96
N HIS A 241 -10.32 -9.99 0.15
CA HIS A 241 -10.19 -9.44 1.50
C HIS A 241 -8.78 -9.72 2.03
N GLN A 242 -8.14 -8.73 2.61
CA GLN A 242 -6.83 -8.87 3.23
C GLN A 242 -6.79 -8.09 4.53
N LEU A 243 -6.30 -8.73 5.58
CA LEU A 243 -6.09 -8.12 6.89
C LEU A 243 -4.62 -8.33 7.29
N ASP A 244 -3.92 -7.23 7.56
CA ASP A 244 -2.61 -7.28 8.21
C ASP A 244 -2.80 -6.76 9.64
N VAL A 245 -2.42 -7.56 10.63
CA VAL A 245 -2.46 -7.21 12.05
C VAL A 245 -1.12 -7.51 12.69
N GLY A 246 -0.64 -6.62 13.51
CA GLY A 246 0.66 -6.79 14.16
C GLY A 246 1.04 -5.64 15.05
N MET A 247 2.31 -5.59 15.40
CA MET A 247 2.85 -4.56 16.27
C MET A 247 4.29 -4.23 15.94
N GLN A 248 4.68 -2.99 16.26
CA GLN A 248 6.04 -2.53 16.23
C GLN A 248 6.52 -2.21 17.64
N TYR A 249 7.75 -2.59 17.93
CA TYR A 249 8.48 -2.18 19.14
C TYR A 249 9.56 -1.18 18.74
N LEU A 250 9.47 0.01 19.30
CA LEU A 250 10.34 1.14 18.99
C LEU A 250 11.24 1.42 20.20
N VAL A 251 12.54 1.26 20.00
CA VAL A 251 13.61 1.65 20.91
C VAL A 251 14.66 2.38 20.09
N ALA A 252 14.66 3.71 20.16
CA ALA A 252 15.56 4.50 19.32
C ALA A 252 17.03 4.06 19.49
N PRO A 253 17.77 3.82 18.40
CA PRO A 253 17.42 4.08 17.00
C PRO A 253 16.73 2.91 16.28
N VAL A 254 16.41 1.81 16.95
CA VAL A 254 15.92 0.56 16.34
C VAL A 254 14.39 0.45 16.42
N VAL A 255 13.79 -0.03 15.36
CA VAL A 255 12.38 -0.45 15.29
C VAL A 255 12.32 -1.88 14.82
N VAL A 256 11.55 -2.72 15.50
CA VAL A 256 11.29 -4.10 15.10
C VAL A 256 9.80 -4.31 15.03
N GLY A 257 9.31 -4.98 14.01
CA GLY A 257 7.89 -5.26 13.82
C GLY A 257 7.62 -6.71 13.44
N LEU A 258 6.48 -7.20 13.89
CA LEU A 258 5.95 -8.51 13.53
C LEU A 258 4.48 -8.35 13.12
N TRP A 259 4.13 -8.93 11.96
CA TRP A 259 2.81 -8.82 11.36
C TRP A 259 2.35 -10.17 10.86
N TYR A 260 1.06 -10.39 10.98
CA TYR A 260 0.35 -11.50 10.35
C TYR A 260 -0.54 -10.96 9.24
N ARG A 261 -0.44 -11.55 8.04
CA ARG A 261 -1.29 -11.25 6.89
C ARG A 261 -2.17 -12.44 6.58
N GLY A 262 -3.47 -12.21 6.56
CA GLY A 262 -4.47 -13.22 6.26
C GLY A 262 -5.79 -12.88 6.95
N VAL A 263 -6.87 -13.54 6.51
CA VAL A 263 -8.20 -13.42 7.16
C VAL A 263 -8.52 -14.77 7.82
N PRO A 264 -8.26 -14.94 9.12
CA PRO A 264 -8.25 -16.27 9.77
C PRO A 264 -9.59 -17.00 9.76
N PHE A 265 -10.70 -16.29 9.50
CA PHE A 265 -12.06 -16.86 9.53
C PHE A 265 -12.72 -16.96 8.15
N MET A 266 -12.05 -16.52 7.08
CA MET A 266 -12.56 -16.61 5.72
C MET A 266 -11.79 -17.68 4.93
N LYS A 267 -12.53 -18.53 4.26
CA LYS A 267 -11.94 -19.43 3.26
C LYS A 267 -11.65 -18.66 1.98
N SER A 268 -10.50 -18.92 1.38
CA SER A 268 -10.21 -18.46 0.03
C SER A 268 -11.28 -18.98 -0.95
N ALA A 269 -11.47 -18.31 -2.08
CA ALA A 269 -12.40 -18.75 -3.13
C ALA A 269 -12.19 -20.22 -3.56
N ASN A 270 -10.97 -20.74 -3.37
CA ASN A 270 -10.61 -22.14 -3.65
C ASN A 270 -10.78 -23.10 -2.44
N GLY A 271 -11.46 -22.66 -1.37
CA GLY A 271 -11.73 -23.48 -0.18
C GLY A 271 -10.56 -23.65 0.81
N GLY A 272 -9.38 -23.13 0.51
CA GLY A 272 -8.21 -23.09 1.40
C GLY A 272 -8.30 -21.99 2.46
N ASN A 273 -7.42 -22.05 3.47
CA ASN A 273 -7.30 -20.99 4.47
C ASN A 273 -6.71 -19.73 3.83
N SER A 274 -7.29 -18.56 4.16
CA SER A 274 -6.82 -17.24 3.68
C SER A 274 -5.56 -16.74 4.44
N ASN A 275 -4.64 -17.65 4.78
CA ASN A 275 -3.37 -17.31 5.41
C ASN A 275 -2.35 -17.01 4.32
N GLU A 276 -1.77 -15.81 4.31
CA GLU A 276 -0.84 -15.40 3.26
C GLU A 276 0.61 -15.41 3.72
N SER A 277 0.93 -14.63 4.77
CA SER A 277 2.32 -14.50 5.23
C SER A 277 2.47 -14.04 6.68
N LEU A 278 3.62 -14.37 7.25
CA LEU A 278 4.19 -13.69 8.42
C LEU A 278 5.21 -12.67 7.94
N ILE A 279 5.15 -11.46 8.45
CA ILE A 279 6.01 -10.35 8.03
C ILE A 279 6.88 -9.96 9.22
N PHE A 280 8.18 -10.02 9.03
CA PHE A 280 9.15 -9.48 9.96
C PHE A 280 9.71 -8.18 9.39
N SER A 281 9.76 -7.12 10.21
CA SER A 281 10.33 -5.85 9.80
C SER A 281 11.36 -5.34 10.80
N MET A 282 12.38 -4.69 10.29
CA MET A 282 13.42 -4.01 11.08
C MET A 282 13.69 -2.64 10.47
N GLY A 283 13.87 -1.64 11.31
CA GLY A 283 14.17 -0.28 10.88
C GLY A 283 15.19 0.40 11.77
N LEU A 284 15.85 1.40 11.19
CA LEU A 284 16.77 2.30 11.88
C LEU A 284 16.27 3.73 11.70
N ILE A 285 16.11 4.44 12.81
CA ILE A 285 15.63 5.83 12.86
C ILE A 285 16.78 6.73 13.31
N PHE A 286 17.17 7.64 12.44
CA PHE A 286 18.07 8.75 12.71
C PHE A 286 17.29 10.07 12.70
N ASP A 287 17.95 11.20 13.00
CA ASP A 287 17.28 12.50 13.11
C ASP A 287 16.46 12.87 11.86
N TYR A 288 17.02 12.64 10.68
CA TYR A 288 16.43 13.02 9.39
C TYR A 288 16.09 11.82 8.50
N PHE A 289 16.69 10.67 8.77
CA PHE A 289 16.58 9.47 7.98
C PHE A 289 15.88 8.35 8.73
N GLU A 290 15.10 7.58 8.01
CA GLU A 290 14.58 6.30 8.44
C GLU A 290 14.80 5.29 7.34
N PHE A 291 15.44 4.19 7.70
CA PHE A 291 15.64 3.03 6.83
C PHE A 291 14.83 1.88 7.38
N GLY A 292 14.09 1.20 6.53
CA GLY A 292 13.32 0.01 6.87
C GLY A 292 13.59 -1.12 5.91
N TYR A 293 13.63 -2.33 6.46
CA TYR A 293 13.64 -3.58 5.70
C TYR A 293 12.58 -4.51 6.25
N SER A 294 11.85 -5.20 5.38
CA SER A 294 10.97 -6.28 5.80
C SER A 294 11.08 -7.50 4.89
N TYR A 295 10.78 -8.64 5.48
CA TYR A 295 10.67 -9.91 4.80
C TYR A 295 9.32 -10.54 5.09
N ASP A 296 8.58 -10.87 4.00
CA ASP A 296 7.31 -11.58 4.08
C ASP A 296 7.56 -13.06 3.89
N PHE A 297 7.43 -13.81 4.96
CA PHE A 297 7.51 -15.27 4.91
C PHE A 297 6.17 -15.86 4.47
N THR A 298 6.13 -16.41 3.26
CA THR A 298 4.91 -16.98 2.67
C THR A 298 4.52 -18.28 3.40
N ILE A 299 3.33 -18.30 4.01
CA ILE A 299 2.76 -19.47 4.70
C ILE A 299 1.60 -20.12 3.93
N SER A 300 1.25 -19.57 2.77
CA SER A 300 0.26 -20.13 1.85
C SER A 300 0.81 -21.35 1.09
N GLU A 301 -0.03 -21.99 0.28
CA GLU A 301 0.33 -23.16 -0.55
C GLU A 301 1.52 -22.90 -1.51
N LEU A 302 1.78 -21.66 -1.88
CA LEU A 302 2.96 -21.25 -2.64
C LEU A 302 4.28 -21.54 -1.89
N SER A 303 4.22 -21.70 -0.57
CA SER A 303 5.29 -22.11 0.33
C SER A 303 6.60 -21.29 0.22
N ALA A 304 7.59 -21.64 1.04
CA ALA A 304 8.92 -21.04 1.05
C ALA A 304 9.68 -21.12 -0.30
N ARG A 305 9.24 -21.96 -1.24
CA ARG A 305 9.87 -22.10 -2.56
C ARG A 305 9.76 -20.82 -3.41
N SER A 306 8.76 -19.98 -3.17
CA SER A 306 8.60 -18.70 -3.88
C SER A 306 9.67 -17.65 -3.52
N GLY A 307 10.37 -17.83 -2.38
CA GLY A 307 11.33 -16.85 -1.85
C GLY A 307 10.70 -15.70 -1.08
N GLY A 308 9.39 -15.74 -0.81
CA GLY A 308 8.67 -14.72 -0.05
C GLY A 308 8.66 -13.34 -0.74
N ALA A 309 8.73 -12.28 0.06
CA ALA A 309 8.91 -10.93 -0.48
C ALA A 309 9.89 -10.12 0.36
N HIS A 310 10.75 -9.38 -0.32
CA HIS A 310 11.70 -8.43 0.27
C HIS A 310 11.25 -7.01 0.01
N GLU A 311 11.31 -6.17 1.03
CA GLU A 311 10.91 -4.78 0.90
C GLU A 311 11.90 -3.88 1.63
N VAL A 312 12.23 -2.77 0.99
CA VAL A 312 13.11 -1.72 1.51
C VAL A 312 12.37 -0.40 1.49
N SER A 313 12.49 0.37 2.55
CA SER A 313 12.00 1.75 2.62
C SER A 313 13.10 2.71 3.05
N LEU A 314 13.10 3.89 2.47
CA LEU A 314 13.97 4.99 2.86
C LEU A 314 13.13 6.26 2.98
N GLN A 315 13.15 6.90 4.13
CA GLN A 315 12.46 8.15 4.38
C GLN A 315 13.47 9.23 4.78
N TYR A 316 13.30 10.41 4.23
CA TYR A 316 14.08 11.59 4.57
C TYR A 316 13.16 12.77 4.89
N GLU A 317 13.39 13.40 6.05
CA GLU A 317 12.65 14.57 6.50
C GLU A 317 13.58 15.77 6.59
N PHE A 318 13.16 16.91 6.03
CA PHE A 318 13.95 18.15 6.06
C PHE A 318 13.05 19.39 6.18
N SER A 319 13.61 20.48 6.69
CA SER A 319 12.94 21.77 6.75
C SER A 319 13.61 22.74 5.79
N LEU A 320 12.82 23.39 4.94
CA LEU A 320 13.32 24.42 4.03
C LEU A 320 13.49 25.79 4.72
N VAL A 321 12.97 25.93 5.94
CA VAL A 321 13.01 27.21 6.68
C VAL A 321 13.91 27.03 7.89
N ALA A 322 15.04 27.73 7.90
CA ALA A 322 16.00 27.70 9.00
C ALA A 322 15.41 28.21 10.35
N HIS A 323 14.41 29.09 10.29
CA HIS A 323 13.68 29.58 11.46
C HIS A 323 12.19 29.47 11.15
N PRO A 324 11.49 28.43 11.63
CA PRO A 324 10.03 28.35 11.41
C PRO A 324 9.38 29.59 12.03
N ARG A 325 8.70 30.37 11.22
CA ARG A 325 7.84 31.47 11.72
C ARG A 325 6.95 30.87 12.79
N ARG A 326 6.81 31.54 13.94
CA ARG A 326 5.91 31.11 15.01
C ARG A 326 4.51 30.93 14.42
N VAL A 327 4.15 29.68 14.14
CA VAL A 327 2.81 29.31 13.68
C VAL A 327 1.84 29.68 14.78
N LYS A 328 0.75 30.36 14.44
CA LYS A 328 -0.30 30.69 15.41
C LYS A 328 -0.74 29.39 16.10
N ARG A 329 -0.82 29.40 17.42
CA ARG A 329 -1.12 28.22 18.25
C ARG A 329 -2.31 27.37 17.74
N LYS A 330 -3.33 28.04 17.18
CA LYS A 330 -4.52 27.41 16.58
C LYS A 330 -4.24 26.63 15.28
N ASN A 331 -3.10 26.83 14.65
CA ASN A 331 -2.70 26.17 13.40
C ASN A 331 -1.59 25.13 13.61
N GLN A 332 -1.13 24.92 14.84
CA GLN A 332 -0.20 23.87 15.17
C GLN A 332 -0.94 22.54 15.20
N VAL A 333 -0.60 21.64 14.31
CA VAL A 333 -1.17 20.30 14.22
C VAL A 333 -0.19 19.32 14.84
N LEU A 334 -0.68 18.43 15.69
CA LEU A 334 0.13 17.33 16.20
C LEU A 334 0.57 16.43 15.04
N PRO A 335 1.84 16.01 14.97
CA PRO A 335 2.24 14.99 14.01
C PRO A 335 1.52 13.66 14.31
N CYS A 336 1.16 12.94 13.25
CA CYS A 336 0.50 11.64 13.42
C CYS A 336 1.44 10.67 14.16
N PRO A 337 0.96 9.93 15.17
CA PRO A 337 1.81 9.06 16.00
C PRO A 337 2.49 7.94 15.22
N THR A 338 1.96 7.54 14.06
CA THR A 338 2.59 6.59 13.14
C THR A 338 3.97 7.06 12.67
N PHE A 339 4.16 8.38 12.51
CA PHE A 339 5.38 9.00 11.97
C PHE A 339 6.16 9.80 13.00
N ASN A 340 5.73 9.83 14.25
CA ASN A 340 6.37 10.63 15.26
C ASN A 340 7.62 9.93 15.79
N LYS A 341 8.79 10.37 15.33
CA LYS A 341 10.10 9.86 15.75
C LYS A 341 10.55 10.35 17.12
N LYS A 342 9.99 11.47 17.59
CA LYS A 342 10.42 12.06 18.86
C LYS A 342 9.91 11.22 20.03
N THR A 343 10.87 10.69 20.80
CA THR A 343 10.58 9.94 22.03
C THR A 343 10.07 10.83 23.16
N ASN A 344 10.13 12.15 23.02
CA ASN A 344 9.69 13.12 24.02
C ASN A 344 8.25 13.59 23.71
N PHE A 345 7.26 12.75 24.01
CA PHE A 345 5.86 13.18 24.07
C PHE A 345 5.66 14.03 25.33
N GLY A 346 5.41 15.32 25.17
CA GLY A 346 4.80 16.12 26.23
C GLY A 346 5.58 17.26 26.82
N ALA A 347 6.85 17.46 26.49
CA ALA A 347 7.63 18.51 27.15
C ALA A 347 7.39 19.94 26.59
N GLY A 348 6.61 20.14 25.52
CA GLY A 348 6.52 21.46 24.89
C GLY A 348 5.13 21.99 24.55
N ILE A 349 4.10 21.14 24.40
CA ILE A 349 2.82 21.56 23.80
C ILE A 349 1.74 21.89 24.86
N PHE A 350 1.86 21.35 26.08
CA PHE A 350 0.92 21.56 27.18
C PHE A 350 1.57 22.19 28.42
N ARG A 351 2.47 23.17 28.28
CA ARG A 351 2.69 24.08 29.41
C ARG A 351 1.41 24.92 29.57
N LYS A 352 0.56 24.51 30.52
CA LYS A 352 -0.43 25.38 31.13
C LYS A 352 0.32 26.58 31.72
N ASN A 353 0.03 27.77 31.27
CA ASN A 353 -0.03 28.96 32.07
C ASN A 353 -1.49 29.23 32.38
#